data_32030f6e2631cacb73c0010bf43d38b6
#
_entry.id   32030f6e2631cacb73c0010bf43d38b6
#
_cell.length_a   1.000
_cell.length_b   1.000
_cell.length_c   1.000
_cell.angle_alpha   90.00
_cell.angle_beta   90.00
_cell.angle_gamma   90.00
#
_symmetry.space_group_name_H-M   'P 1'
#
loop_
_entity.id
_entity.type
_entity.pdbx_description
1 polymer ?
#
loop_
_entity_poly.entity_id
_entity_poly.type
_entity_poly.pdbx_seq_one_letter_code
_entity_poly.pdbx_strand_id
1 'polypeptide(L)'
;NYYEEVGQILSQAESVGLNVPFLGGDGWDGLEGYATADQLKDSYFCANYAKGSSPEFEDAYKAEYGEDYPNGFAPLGYDAAKTVVYGVQAAEDAGLEAGTDEYKQAVNDAIAGGTIEGITGTFTFDEHHDPVKKTAILTYVDGKPELKEMF
;
A
#
# COMPACT_ATOMS: atom_id res chain seq x y z
N ASN A 1 -4.86 15.14 -1.06
CA ASN A 1 -4.74 15.33 -2.51
C ASN A 1 -3.89 14.21 -3.09
N TYR A 2 -4.15 13.87 -4.34
CA TYR A 2 -3.44 12.84 -5.10
C TYR A 2 -2.35 13.46 -5.96
N TYR A 3 -1.57 12.63 -6.60
CA TYR A 3 -0.35 12.97 -7.33
C TYR A 3 -0.47 14.16 -8.32
N GLU A 4 -1.56 14.26 -9.08
CA GLU A 4 -1.71 15.34 -10.08
C GLU A 4 -1.85 16.71 -9.41
N GLU A 5 -2.76 16.85 -8.43
CA GLU A 5 -2.94 18.12 -7.70
C GLU A 5 -1.71 18.47 -6.87
N VAL A 6 -1.04 17.46 -6.31
CA VAL A 6 0.20 17.67 -5.56
C VAL A 6 1.32 18.16 -6.48
N GLY A 7 1.46 17.61 -7.68
CA GLY A 7 2.39 18.12 -8.68
C GLY A 7 2.14 19.58 -9.02
N GLN A 8 0.87 19.99 -9.14
CA GLN A 8 0.51 21.41 -9.35
C GLN A 8 0.87 22.28 -8.14
N ILE A 9 0.67 21.79 -6.91
CA ILE A 9 1.03 22.49 -5.67
C ILE A 9 2.55 22.70 -5.61
N LEU A 10 3.34 21.67 -5.89
CA LEU A 10 4.79 21.75 -5.91
C LEU A 10 5.30 22.75 -6.97
N SER A 11 4.72 22.73 -8.17
CA SER A 11 5.04 23.69 -9.23
C SER A 11 4.69 25.15 -8.84
N GLN A 12 3.57 25.36 -8.17
CA GLN A 12 3.20 26.68 -7.66
C GLN A 12 4.12 27.13 -6.52
N ALA A 13 4.45 26.23 -5.59
CA ALA A 13 5.39 26.51 -4.51
C ALA A 13 6.76 26.98 -5.06
N GLU A 14 7.29 26.27 -6.05
CA GLU A 14 8.51 26.66 -6.74
C GLU A 14 8.39 28.06 -7.38
N SER A 15 7.27 28.33 -8.08
CA SER A 15 7.05 29.60 -8.79
C SER A 15 7.02 30.82 -7.86
N VAL A 16 6.61 30.64 -6.60
CA VAL A 16 6.58 31.71 -5.57
C VAL A 16 7.80 31.66 -4.64
N GLY A 17 8.78 30.79 -4.90
CA GLY A 17 10.00 30.66 -4.12
C GLY A 17 9.79 30.02 -2.72
N LEU A 18 8.71 29.26 -2.52
CA LEU A 18 8.47 28.52 -1.29
C LEU A 18 9.37 27.29 -1.23
N ASN A 19 10.36 27.31 -0.36
CA ASN A 19 11.34 26.22 -0.17
C ASN A 19 11.21 25.66 1.25
N VAL A 20 10.34 24.67 1.40
CA VAL A 20 10.07 23.96 2.66
C VAL A 20 9.93 22.46 2.38
N PRO A 21 10.18 21.58 3.37
CA PRO A 21 9.85 20.17 3.24
C PRO A 21 8.33 19.97 3.05
N PHE A 22 7.96 19.05 2.15
CA PHE A 22 6.57 18.67 1.95
C PHE A 22 6.30 17.29 2.55
N LEU A 23 5.16 17.15 3.22
CA LEU A 23 4.73 15.89 3.83
C LEU A 23 3.40 15.45 3.23
N GLY A 24 3.31 14.18 2.86
CA GLY A 24 2.14 13.60 2.22
C GLY A 24 1.72 12.25 2.77
N GLY A 25 0.56 11.82 2.35
CA GLY A 25 0.02 10.48 2.57
C GLY A 25 0.25 9.56 1.37
N ASP A 26 -0.38 8.40 1.40
CA ASP A 26 -0.28 7.34 0.39
C ASP A 26 -0.71 7.75 -1.03
N GLY A 27 -1.57 8.78 -1.14
CA GLY A 27 -1.95 9.38 -2.43
C GLY A 27 -0.80 10.05 -3.20
N TRP A 28 0.43 10.05 -2.66
CA TRP A 28 1.63 10.54 -3.34
C TRP A 28 2.41 9.43 -4.08
N ASP A 29 2.00 8.20 -3.98
CA ASP A 29 2.58 7.08 -4.73
C ASP A 29 2.34 7.28 -6.24
N GLY A 30 3.41 7.47 -7.02
CA GLY A 30 3.37 7.85 -8.43
C GLY A 30 3.51 9.35 -8.71
N LEU A 31 3.80 10.19 -7.69
CA LEU A 31 3.97 11.64 -7.83
C LEU A 31 5.16 12.01 -8.74
N GLU A 32 6.14 11.14 -8.89
CA GLU A 32 7.28 11.30 -9.81
C GLU A 32 6.88 11.44 -11.29
N GLY A 33 5.67 11.03 -11.64
CA GLY A 33 5.08 11.26 -12.96
C GLY A 33 4.55 12.68 -13.18
N TYR A 34 4.43 13.50 -12.12
CA TYR A 34 3.77 14.81 -12.15
C TYR A 34 4.62 15.95 -11.59
N ALA A 35 5.82 15.67 -11.10
CA ALA A 35 6.74 16.66 -10.55
C ALA A 35 8.18 16.33 -10.95
N THR A 36 9.03 17.36 -11.01
CA THR A 36 10.46 17.20 -11.31
C THR A 36 11.23 16.71 -10.07
N ALA A 37 12.43 16.15 -10.28
CA ALA A 37 13.29 15.72 -9.18
C ALA A 37 13.61 16.86 -8.19
N ASP A 38 13.79 18.10 -8.70
CA ASP A 38 14.04 19.26 -7.85
C ASP A 38 12.82 19.66 -7.01
N GLN A 39 11.60 19.54 -7.56
CA GLN A 39 10.35 19.79 -6.85
C GLN A 39 10.05 18.75 -5.76
N LEU A 40 10.49 17.51 -5.98
CA LEU A 40 10.31 16.38 -5.04
C LEU A 40 11.35 16.37 -3.92
N LYS A 41 12.40 17.16 -4.05
CA LYS A 41 13.47 17.20 -3.05
C LYS A 41 12.93 17.57 -1.67
N ASP A 42 13.44 16.88 -0.64
CA ASP A 42 13.04 17.04 0.75
C ASP A 42 11.53 16.77 1.02
N SER A 43 10.87 16.00 0.14
CA SER A 43 9.50 15.55 0.33
C SER A 43 9.46 14.15 0.93
N TYR A 44 8.46 13.91 1.78
CA TYR A 44 8.26 12.63 2.47
C TYR A 44 6.79 12.25 2.42
N PHE A 45 6.50 10.95 2.30
CA PHE A 45 5.13 10.47 2.34
C PHE A 45 5.01 9.08 2.96
N CYS A 46 3.84 8.80 3.52
CA CYS A 46 3.50 7.48 4.02
C CYS A 46 3.07 6.58 2.87
N ALA A 47 3.53 5.34 2.86
CA ALA A 47 3.12 4.35 1.88
C ALA A 47 2.86 2.98 2.55
N ASN A 48 1.95 2.22 1.98
CA ASN A 48 1.63 0.88 2.46
C ASN A 48 2.60 -0.20 1.96
N TYR A 49 3.44 0.15 0.99
CA TYR A 49 4.43 -0.74 0.39
C TYR A 49 5.62 0.08 -0.11
N ALA A 50 6.82 -0.42 0.08
CA ALA A 50 8.04 0.12 -0.50
C ALA A 50 8.61 -0.87 -1.52
N LYS A 51 9.03 -0.39 -2.69
CA LYS A 51 9.67 -1.23 -3.72
C LYS A 51 10.87 -1.98 -3.13
N GLY A 52 10.96 -3.27 -3.42
CA GLY A 52 11.98 -4.16 -2.86
C GLY A 52 11.56 -4.85 -1.56
N SER A 53 10.39 -4.53 -0.98
CA SER A 53 9.93 -5.18 0.26
C SER A 53 9.51 -6.64 0.06
N SER A 54 9.07 -7.01 -1.15
CA SER A 54 8.71 -8.39 -1.51
C SER A 54 9.19 -8.70 -2.93
N PRO A 55 10.48 -9.05 -3.12
CA PRO A 55 11.04 -9.37 -4.43
C PRO A 55 10.30 -10.51 -5.14
N GLU A 56 9.84 -11.51 -4.38
CA GLU A 56 9.07 -12.64 -4.92
C GLU A 56 7.77 -12.18 -5.60
N PHE A 57 7.03 -11.27 -4.98
CA PHE A 57 5.83 -10.68 -5.58
C PHE A 57 6.19 -9.84 -6.81
N GLU A 58 7.23 -9.01 -6.72
CA GLU A 58 7.64 -8.11 -7.80
C GLU A 58 8.08 -8.90 -9.03
N ASP A 59 8.86 -9.97 -8.84
CA ASP A 59 9.30 -10.86 -9.91
C ASP A 59 8.12 -11.62 -10.53
N ALA A 60 7.19 -12.12 -9.71
CA ALA A 60 6.01 -12.83 -10.19
C ALA A 60 5.08 -11.89 -10.98
N TYR A 61 4.87 -10.65 -10.49
CA TYR A 61 4.09 -9.66 -11.20
C TYR A 61 4.69 -9.35 -12.57
N LYS A 62 6.00 -9.12 -12.61
CA LYS A 62 6.72 -8.85 -13.85
C LYS A 62 6.70 -10.02 -14.83
N ALA A 63 6.79 -11.24 -14.33
CA ALA A 63 6.70 -12.44 -15.16
C ALA A 63 5.32 -12.61 -15.81
N GLU A 64 4.24 -12.27 -15.08
CA GLU A 64 2.87 -12.40 -15.56
C GLU A 64 2.47 -11.27 -16.53
N TYR A 65 2.83 -10.02 -16.19
CA TYR A 65 2.34 -8.84 -16.92
C TYR A 65 3.39 -8.23 -17.87
N GLY A 66 4.66 -8.66 -17.81
CA GLY A 66 5.74 -8.16 -18.67
C GLY A 66 6.31 -6.79 -18.25
N GLU A 67 5.81 -6.22 -17.16
CA GLU A 67 6.21 -4.91 -16.64
C GLU A 67 6.24 -4.89 -15.11
N ASP A 68 6.90 -3.91 -14.53
CA ASP A 68 6.88 -3.68 -13.08
C ASP A 68 5.46 -3.27 -12.64
N TYR A 69 5.08 -3.57 -11.38
CA TYR A 69 3.78 -3.13 -10.84
C TYR A 69 3.69 -1.58 -10.85
N PRO A 70 2.53 -1.01 -11.17
CA PRO A 70 2.42 0.43 -11.45
C PRO A 70 2.49 1.31 -10.19
N ASN A 71 2.00 0.80 -9.05
CA ASN A 71 1.92 1.52 -7.79
C ASN A 71 1.56 0.56 -6.64
N GLY A 72 1.49 1.07 -5.40
CA GLY A 72 1.19 0.31 -4.20
C GLY A 72 -0.18 -0.37 -4.15
N PHE A 73 -1.12 -0.05 -5.04
CA PHE A 73 -2.40 -0.74 -5.10
C PHE A 73 -2.28 -2.20 -5.56
N ALA A 74 -1.30 -2.53 -6.39
CA ALA A 74 -1.10 -3.91 -6.83
C ALA A 74 -0.73 -4.84 -5.65
N PRO A 75 0.29 -4.56 -4.82
CA PRO A 75 0.57 -5.36 -3.63
C PRO A 75 -0.57 -5.33 -2.60
N LEU A 76 -1.27 -4.21 -2.42
CA LEU A 76 -2.45 -4.14 -1.54
C LEU A 76 -3.59 -5.01 -2.05
N GLY A 77 -3.86 -5.03 -3.35
CA GLY A 77 -4.85 -5.92 -3.97
C GLY A 77 -4.51 -7.40 -3.77
N TYR A 78 -3.24 -7.75 -3.84
CA TYR A 78 -2.77 -9.11 -3.54
C TYR A 78 -3.07 -9.49 -2.08
N ASP A 79 -2.75 -8.62 -1.13
CA ASP A 79 -3.03 -8.87 0.28
C ASP A 79 -4.53 -8.89 0.61
N ALA A 80 -5.32 -8.08 -0.07
CA ALA A 80 -6.78 -8.13 0.04
C ALA A 80 -7.33 -9.51 -0.40
N ALA A 81 -6.83 -10.05 -1.51
CA ALA A 81 -7.19 -11.39 -1.96
C ALA A 81 -6.74 -12.46 -0.96
N LYS A 82 -5.52 -12.39 -0.42
CA LYS A 82 -5.05 -13.29 0.64
C LYS A 82 -5.93 -13.24 1.87
N THR A 83 -6.37 -12.06 2.28
CA THR A 83 -7.26 -11.88 3.44
C THR A 83 -8.59 -12.61 3.23
N VAL A 84 -9.19 -12.48 2.04
CA VAL A 84 -10.41 -13.21 1.71
C VAL A 84 -10.19 -14.73 1.71
N VAL A 85 -9.10 -15.18 1.09
CA VAL A 85 -8.75 -16.63 1.07
C VAL A 85 -8.54 -17.15 2.48
N TYR A 86 -7.89 -16.40 3.36
CA TYR A 86 -7.70 -16.79 4.76
C TYR A 86 -9.05 -17.00 5.48
N GLY A 87 -9.99 -16.06 5.34
CA GLY A 87 -11.31 -16.20 5.95
C GLY A 87 -12.13 -17.34 5.37
N VAL A 88 -12.10 -17.50 4.04
CA VAL A 88 -12.78 -18.61 3.35
C VAL A 88 -12.22 -19.96 3.81
N GLN A 89 -10.90 -20.11 3.89
CA GLN A 89 -10.27 -21.35 4.35
C GLN A 89 -10.71 -21.72 5.77
N ALA A 90 -10.82 -20.74 6.67
CA ALA A 90 -11.28 -20.99 8.02
C ALA A 90 -12.74 -21.53 8.07
N ALA A 91 -13.63 -21.01 7.22
CA ALA A 91 -15.00 -21.48 7.12
C ALA A 91 -15.09 -22.89 6.50
N GLU A 92 -14.26 -23.18 5.48
CA GLU A 92 -14.16 -24.51 4.86
C GLU A 92 -13.61 -25.54 5.86
N ASP A 93 -12.56 -25.20 6.61
CA ASP A 93 -11.96 -26.06 7.62
C ASP A 93 -12.95 -26.38 8.78
N ALA A 94 -13.88 -25.46 9.05
CA ALA A 94 -14.99 -25.67 9.99
C ALA A 94 -16.12 -26.56 9.41
N GLY A 95 -16.06 -26.93 8.13
CA GLY A 95 -17.05 -27.77 7.47
C GLY A 95 -18.41 -27.09 7.23
N LEU A 96 -18.39 -25.73 7.12
CA LEU A 96 -19.61 -24.94 6.91
C LEU A 96 -20.04 -24.97 5.44
N GLU A 97 -21.34 -24.89 5.18
CA GLU A 97 -21.90 -24.90 3.83
C GLU A 97 -21.78 -23.50 3.21
N ALA A 98 -21.09 -23.41 2.08
CA ALA A 98 -20.88 -22.16 1.36
C ALA A 98 -22.21 -21.46 1.01
N GLY A 99 -22.26 -20.14 1.22
CA GLY A 99 -23.43 -19.30 0.93
C GLY A 99 -24.41 -19.16 2.10
N THR A 100 -24.28 -19.95 3.17
CA THR A 100 -25.08 -19.80 4.40
C THR A 100 -24.64 -18.57 5.21
N ASP A 101 -25.49 -18.11 6.12
CA ASP A 101 -25.13 -16.97 6.98
C ASP A 101 -24.06 -17.36 8.02
N GLU A 102 -24.06 -18.61 8.47
CA GLU A 102 -23.02 -19.17 9.33
C GLU A 102 -21.66 -19.16 8.65
N TYR A 103 -21.60 -19.52 7.35
CA TYR A 103 -20.38 -19.47 6.57
C TYR A 103 -19.83 -18.04 6.46
N LYS A 104 -20.69 -17.08 6.08
CA LYS A 104 -20.30 -15.66 5.95
C LYS A 104 -19.82 -15.09 7.28
N GLN A 105 -20.50 -15.45 8.38
CA GLN A 105 -20.09 -15.00 9.71
C GLN A 105 -18.73 -15.58 10.09
N ALA A 106 -18.49 -16.88 9.83
CA ALA A 106 -17.21 -17.52 10.12
C ALA A 106 -16.05 -16.89 9.30
N VAL A 107 -16.29 -16.54 8.04
CA VAL A 107 -15.32 -15.79 7.22
C VAL A 107 -14.99 -14.45 7.87
N ASN A 108 -16.00 -13.67 8.25
CA ASN A 108 -15.81 -12.37 8.88
C ASN A 108 -15.08 -12.47 10.23
N ASP A 109 -15.48 -13.41 11.07
CA ASP A 109 -14.88 -13.61 12.39
C ASP A 109 -13.41 -14.05 12.28
N ALA A 110 -13.10 -14.92 11.30
CA ALA A 110 -11.74 -15.35 11.04
C ALA A 110 -10.85 -14.17 10.57
N ILE A 111 -11.35 -13.33 9.67
CA ILE A 111 -10.62 -12.14 9.21
C ILE A 111 -10.43 -11.17 10.37
N ALA A 112 -11.49 -10.85 11.12
CA ALA A 112 -11.44 -9.87 12.21
C ALA A 112 -10.51 -10.31 13.36
N GLY A 113 -10.48 -11.60 13.69
CA GLY A 113 -9.66 -12.14 14.77
C GLY A 113 -8.30 -12.68 14.32
N GLY A 114 -8.01 -12.67 13.02
CA GLY A 114 -6.85 -13.33 12.45
C GLY A 114 -5.60 -12.45 12.37
N THR A 115 -4.50 -13.12 12.06
CA THR A 115 -3.25 -12.46 11.68
C THR A 115 -2.96 -12.84 10.23
N ILE A 116 -2.84 -11.84 9.37
CA ILE A 116 -2.61 -12.03 7.94
C ILE A 116 -1.14 -11.77 7.62
N GLU A 117 -0.49 -12.77 7.06
CA GLU A 117 0.88 -12.64 6.55
C GLU A 117 0.84 -12.18 5.09
N GLY A 118 0.79 -10.86 4.90
CA GLY A 118 0.77 -10.24 3.59
C GLY A 118 2.16 -9.94 3.03
N ILE A 119 2.21 -9.59 1.75
CA ILE A 119 3.43 -9.10 1.11
C ILE A 119 3.72 -7.64 1.46
N THR A 120 2.69 -6.89 1.90
CA THR A 120 2.83 -5.52 2.42
C THR A 120 3.10 -5.50 3.92
N GLY A 121 3.36 -6.65 4.53
CA GLY A 121 3.64 -6.86 5.95
C GLY A 121 2.60 -7.75 6.63
N THR A 122 2.93 -8.20 7.84
CA THR A 122 1.98 -8.92 8.70
C THR A 122 1.05 -7.91 9.37
N PHE A 123 -0.25 -8.19 9.37
CA PHE A 123 -1.25 -7.30 9.96
C PHE A 123 -2.40 -8.05 10.64
N THR A 124 -3.05 -7.35 11.55
CA THR A 124 -4.31 -7.73 12.20
C THR A 124 -5.32 -6.62 11.96
N PHE A 125 -6.57 -6.82 12.39
CA PHE A 125 -7.58 -5.76 12.38
C PHE A 125 -7.92 -5.34 13.80
N ASP A 126 -8.15 -4.05 14.00
CA ASP A 126 -8.62 -3.52 15.27
C ASP A 126 -10.15 -3.58 15.42
N GLU A 127 -10.68 -3.03 16.51
CA GLU A 127 -12.13 -2.99 16.78
C GLU A 127 -12.96 -2.17 15.78
N HIS A 128 -12.30 -1.35 14.97
CA HIS A 128 -12.90 -0.56 13.90
C HIS A 128 -12.73 -1.19 12.52
N HIS A 129 -12.12 -2.40 12.48
CA HIS A 129 -11.73 -3.12 11.27
C HIS A 129 -10.63 -2.41 10.44
N ASP A 130 -9.86 -1.55 11.08
CA ASP A 130 -8.70 -0.93 10.46
C ASP A 130 -7.48 -1.86 10.57
N PRO A 131 -6.65 -1.99 9.51
CA PRO A 131 -5.47 -2.83 9.56
C PRO A 131 -4.37 -2.22 10.44
N VAL A 132 -3.96 -2.96 11.44
CA VAL A 132 -2.81 -2.61 12.30
C VAL A 132 -1.56 -3.21 11.72
N LYS A 133 -0.73 -2.39 11.09
CA LYS A 133 0.51 -2.79 10.41
C LYS A 133 1.53 -1.67 10.39
N LYS A 134 2.76 -2.01 10.06
CA LYS A 134 3.81 -1.01 9.82
C LYS A 134 3.54 -0.23 8.55
N THR A 135 3.95 1.04 8.56
CA THR A 135 3.87 1.96 7.43
C THR A 135 5.27 2.34 6.97
N ALA A 136 5.50 2.35 5.67
CA ALA A 136 6.73 2.87 5.09
C ALA A 136 6.70 4.39 5.03
N ILE A 137 7.76 5.04 5.46
CA ILE A 137 8.02 6.45 5.15
C ILE A 137 8.98 6.47 3.97
N LEU A 138 8.52 7.04 2.87
CA LEU A 138 9.31 7.20 1.65
C LEU A 138 9.77 8.64 1.49
N THR A 139 10.87 8.82 0.78
CA THR A 139 11.40 10.11 0.32
C THR A 139 11.80 9.97 -1.14
N TYR A 140 12.12 11.08 -1.79
CA TYR A 140 12.58 11.05 -3.18
C TYR A 140 14.08 11.29 -3.26
N VAL A 141 14.78 10.36 -3.95
CA VAL A 141 16.19 10.47 -4.30
C VAL A 141 16.30 10.45 -5.81
N ASP A 142 16.87 11.50 -6.38
CA ASP A 142 16.95 11.69 -7.84
C ASP A 142 15.59 11.52 -8.55
N GLY A 143 14.52 12.00 -7.90
CA GLY A 143 13.16 11.96 -8.42
C GLY A 143 12.48 10.58 -8.32
N LYS A 144 13.07 9.61 -7.61
CA LYS A 144 12.49 8.28 -7.40
C LYS A 144 12.17 8.07 -5.92
N PRO A 145 11.04 7.42 -5.61
CA PRO A 145 10.70 7.09 -4.24
C PRO A 145 11.66 6.02 -3.68
N GLU A 146 12.22 6.28 -2.51
CA GLU A 146 13.07 5.36 -1.76
C GLU A 146 12.60 5.23 -0.31
N LEU A 147 12.76 4.03 0.25
CA LEU A 147 12.43 3.78 1.65
C LEU A 147 13.38 4.57 2.56
N LYS A 148 12.80 5.43 3.38
CA LYS A 148 13.50 6.18 4.43
C LYS A 148 13.49 5.42 5.74
N GLU A 149 12.31 4.94 6.16
CA GLU A 149 12.10 4.29 7.46
C GLU A 149 10.81 3.45 7.44
N MET A 150 10.77 2.38 8.25
CA MET A 150 9.55 1.65 8.58
C MET A 150 9.10 2.07 9.98
N PHE A 151 7.86 2.54 10.07
CA PHE A 151 7.25 3.03 11.30
C PHE A 151 6.21 2.05 11.86
#